data_81a71208aeb041fdbc7f413afc46b5e0
#
_entry.id   81a71208aeb041fdbc7f413afc46b5e0
#
_cell.length_a   1.000
_cell.length_b   1.000
_cell.length_c   1.000
_cell.angle_alpha   90.00
_cell.angle_beta   90.00
_cell.angle_gamma   90.00
#
_symmetry.space_group_name_H-M   'P 1'
#
loop_
_entity.id
_entity.type
_entity.pdbx_description
1 polymer ?
#
loop_
_entity_poly.entity_id
_entity_poly.type
_entity_poly.pdbx_seq_one_letter_code
_entity_poly.pdbx_strand_id
1 'polypeptide(L)'
;MHRIFINKDLCTGCKSCVLACMLKHNKDYDMYTLDLENIDNDSRGHIELDSKHNNPVPILCRHCDEPECVLACMSGAMYKDSESGIVSYDEEKCGSCYMCVMSCPYGLLKPDDRSKQNILKCDLCKDEEYPRCVANCPSGAIELQKEENDELCSIRS
;
A
#
# COMPACT_ATOMS: atom_id res chain seq x y z
N MET A 1 3.35 -4.41 -16.07
CA MET A 1 3.13 -3.60 -14.85
C MET A 1 2.54 -4.46 -13.74
N HIS A 2 2.99 -4.35 -12.49
CA HIS A 2 2.40 -5.14 -11.40
C HIS A 2 1.38 -4.28 -10.66
N ARG A 3 0.13 -4.74 -10.57
CA ARG A 3 -0.94 -4.05 -9.84
C ARG A 3 -1.67 -4.98 -8.88
N ILE A 4 -2.06 -4.44 -7.74
CA ILE A 4 -2.94 -5.14 -6.80
C ILE A 4 -4.38 -4.91 -7.24
N PHE A 5 -5.07 -5.99 -7.53
CA PHE A 5 -6.51 -6.01 -7.75
C PHE A 5 -7.23 -6.37 -6.46
N ILE A 6 -8.34 -5.70 -6.17
CA ILE A 6 -9.12 -5.90 -4.95
C ILE A 6 -10.55 -6.26 -5.33
N ASN A 7 -10.96 -7.46 -4.96
CA ASN A 7 -12.35 -7.89 -5.01
C ASN A 7 -13.00 -7.66 -3.64
N LYS A 8 -13.72 -6.56 -3.50
CA LYS A 8 -14.35 -6.15 -2.23
C LYS A 8 -15.40 -7.15 -1.73
N ASP A 9 -16.05 -7.89 -2.64
CA ASP A 9 -17.13 -8.81 -2.28
C ASP A 9 -16.60 -10.08 -1.57
N LEU A 10 -15.31 -10.38 -1.73
CA LEU A 10 -14.64 -11.49 -1.05
C LEU A 10 -13.96 -11.06 0.26
N CYS A 11 -13.88 -9.77 0.56
CA CYS A 11 -13.21 -9.31 1.76
C CYS A 11 -14.04 -9.58 3.00
N THR A 12 -13.46 -10.30 3.97
CA THR A 12 -14.08 -10.63 5.26
C THR A 12 -13.68 -9.67 6.39
N GLY A 13 -12.83 -8.68 6.11
CA GLY A 13 -12.34 -7.75 7.13
C GLY A 13 -11.36 -8.34 8.16
N CYS A 14 -10.82 -9.52 7.89
CA CYS A 14 -9.98 -10.27 8.84
C CYS A 14 -8.64 -9.60 9.21
N LYS A 15 -8.25 -8.51 8.55
CA LYS A 15 -7.00 -7.76 8.75
C LYS A 15 -5.69 -8.57 8.51
N SER A 16 -5.74 -9.80 8.00
CA SER A 16 -4.55 -10.60 7.72
C SER A 16 -3.56 -9.89 6.79
N CYS A 17 -4.05 -9.14 5.79
CA CYS A 17 -3.23 -8.34 4.89
C CYS A 17 -2.51 -7.19 5.60
N VAL A 18 -3.17 -6.55 6.57
CA VAL A 18 -2.61 -5.46 7.39
C VAL A 18 -1.52 -6.00 8.31
N LEU A 19 -1.80 -7.10 9.02
CA LEU A 19 -0.83 -7.79 9.87
C LEU A 19 0.40 -8.26 9.10
N ALA A 20 0.20 -8.88 7.95
CA ALA A 20 1.30 -9.36 7.12
C ALA A 20 2.18 -8.21 6.60
N CYS A 21 1.59 -7.06 6.28
CA CYS A 21 2.32 -5.86 5.89
C CYS A 21 3.14 -5.30 7.07
N MET A 22 2.54 -5.21 8.24
CA MET A 22 3.19 -4.73 9.46
C MET A 22 4.40 -5.61 9.83
N LEU A 23 4.24 -6.93 9.86
CA LEU A 23 5.31 -7.88 10.17
C LEU A 23 6.49 -7.81 9.18
N LYS A 24 6.20 -7.62 7.89
CA LYS A 24 7.25 -7.49 6.87
C LYS A 24 8.11 -6.24 7.06
N HIS A 25 7.48 -5.12 7.38
CA HIS A 25 8.13 -3.81 7.37
C HIS A 25 8.63 -3.35 8.73
N ASN A 26 8.37 -4.13 9.76
CA ASN A 26 8.75 -3.81 11.11
C ASN A 26 9.60 -4.93 11.72
N LYS A 27 10.91 -4.73 11.72
CA LYS A 27 11.88 -5.73 12.19
C LYS A 27 11.84 -5.98 13.69
N ASP A 28 11.23 -5.07 14.44
CA ASP A 28 11.15 -5.13 15.89
C ASP A 28 9.97 -5.97 16.39
N TYR A 29 9.08 -6.39 15.50
CA TYR A 29 7.91 -7.20 15.84
C TYR A 29 8.07 -8.65 15.41
N ASP A 30 7.87 -9.53 16.38
CA ASP A 30 7.54 -10.92 16.16
C ASP A 30 6.01 -11.07 16.34
N MET A 31 5.44 -12.18 15.89
CA MET A 31 4.01 -12.48 16.02
C MET A 31 3.52 -12.42 17.49
N TYR A 32 4.43 -12.59 18.44
CA TYR A 32 4.12 -12.57 19.88
C TYR A 32 4.25 -11.17 20.53
N THR A 33 4.91 -10.23 19.86
CA THR A 33 5.16 -8.88 20.38
C THR A 33 4.37 -7.80 19.66
N LEU A 34 3.40 -8.22 18.82
CA LEU A 34 2.56 -7.31 18.05
C LEU A 34 1.71 -6.42 18.96
N ASP A 35 1.85 -5.13 18.75
CA ASP A 35 0.95 -4.14 19.32
C ASP A 35 -0.29 -4.01 18.41
N LEU A 36 -1.35 -4.69 18.81
CA LEU A 36 -2.61 -4.70 18.05
C LEU A 36 -3.36 -3.36 18.11
N GLU A 37 -3.05 -2.49 19.08
CA GLU A 37 -3.66 -1.16 19.17
C GLU A 37 -3.14 -0.23 18.09
N ASN A 38 -1.87 -0.40 17.68
CA ASN A 38 -1.22 0.41 16.65
C ASN A 38 -1.12 -0.25 15.27
N ILE A 39 -1.81 -1.36 15.05
CA ILE A 39 -1.72 -2.15 13.80
C ILE A 39 -2.01 -1.32 12.54
N ASP A 40 -2.97 -0.43 12.60
CA ASP A 40 -3.35 0.40 11.46
C ASP A 40 -2.35 1.56 11.25
N ASN A 41 -1.60 1.95 12.25
CA ASN A 41 -0.57 3.00 12.15
C ASN A 41 0.73 2.47 11.54
N ASP A 42 1.11 1.24 11.86
CA ASP A 42 2.37 0.64 11.43
C ASP A 42 2.28 -0.05 10.07
N SER A 43 1.09 -0.35 9.59
CA SER A 43 0.90 -0.95 8.28
C SER A 43 0.85 0.11 7.17
N ARG A 44 1.21 -0.29 5.95
CA ARG A 44 1.16 0.54 4.73
C ARG A 44 -0.16 0.44 3.98
N GLY A 45 -1.15 -0.20 4.56
CA GLY A 45 -2.52 -0.32 4.10
C GLY A 45 -3.46 -0.49 5.29
N HIS A 46 -4.74 -0.33 5.09
CA HIS A 46 -5.76 -0.46 6.12
C HIS A 46 -7.06 -1.03 5.53
N ILE A 47 -8.01 -1.33 6.39
CA ILE A 47 -9.36 -1.75 6.00
C ILE A 47 -10.33 -0.67 6.40
N GLU A 48 -11.13 -0.22 5.45
CA GLU A 48 -12.24 0.69 5.67
C GLU A 48 -13.58 -0.02 5.51
N LEU A 49 -14.62 0.56 6.07
CA LEU A 49 -15.99 0.11 5.83
C LEU A 49 -16.60 0.94 4.70
N ASP A 50 -17.13 0.26 3.68
CA ASP A 50 -17.87 0.92 2.61
C ASP A 50 -19.07 1.68 3.21
N SER A 51 -19.17 2.96 2.91
CA SER A 51 -20.20 3.86 3.44
C SER A 51 -21.63 3.44 3.07
N LYS A 52 -21.82 2.65 2.00
CA LYS A 52 -23.15 2.23 1.52
C LYS A 52 -23.63 0.92 2.13
N HIS A 53 -22.73 -0.05 2.24
CA HIS A 53 -23.10 -1.41 2.64
C HIS A 53 -22.44 -1.87 3.94
N ASN A 54 -21.59 -1.02 4.53
CA ASN A 54 -20.80 -1.34 5.73
C ASN A 54 -19.92 -2.60 5.57
N ASN A 55 -19.56 -2.93 4.32
CA ASN A 55 -18.69 -4.04 4.01
C ASN A 55 -17.22 -3.63 4.16
N PRO A 56 -16.36 -4.50 4.67
CA PRO A 56 -14.93 -4.21 4.78
C PRO A 56 -14.28 -4.16 3.40
N VAL A 57 -13.46 -3.13 3.14
CA VAL A 57 -12.72 -2.96 1.90
C VAL A 57 -11.25 -2.71 2.24
N PRO A 58 -10.31 -3.51 1.73
CA PRO A 58 -8.90 -3.23 1.92
C PRO A 58 -8.47 -2.05 1.04
N ILE A 59 -7.86 -1.06 1.67
CA ILE A 59 -7.32 0.12 1.00
C ILE A 59 -5.80 -0.02 0.95
N LEU A 60 -5.28 -0.24 -0.27
CA LEU A 60 -3.87 -0.49 -0.55
C LEU A 60 -3.36 0.49 -1.61
N CYS A 61 -2.05 0.76 -1.61
CA CYS A 61 -1.44 1.64 -2.59
C CYS A 61 -1.61 1.10 -4.02
N ARG A 62 -2.12 1.93 -4.90
CA ARG A 62 -2.41 1.58 -6.29
C ARG A 62 -1.23 1.76 -7.23
N HIS A 63 -0.13 2.37 -6.76
CA HIS A 63 0.99 2.75 -7.63
C HIS A 63 0.54 3.44 -8.91
N CYS A 64 -0.25 4.53 -8.74
CA CYS A 64 -0.97 5.25 -9.78
C CYS A 64 -0.13 5.53 -11.03
N ASP A 65 -0.78 5.64 -12.19
CA ASP A 65 -0.10 6.01 -13.43
C ASP A 65 0.39 7.46 -13.38
N GLU A 66 -0.43 8.35 -12.88
CA GLU A 66 -0.11 9.74 -12.57
C GLU A 66 -0.09 9.90 -11.04
N PRO A 67 1.05 9.63 -10.38
CA PRO A 67 1.11 9.62 -8.93
C PRO A 67 1.25 11.02 -8.35
N GLU A 68 0.18 11.59 -7.82
CA GLU A 68 0.18 12.90 -7.15
C GLU A 68 1.24 13.02 -6.06
N CYS A 69 1.51 11.94 -5.35
CA CYS A 69 2.56 11.91 -4.32
C CYS A 69 3.97 12.11 -4.89
N VAL A 70 4.22 11.72 -6.14
CA VAL A 70 5.48 11.97 -6.84
C VAL A 70 5.52 13.41 -7.33
N LEU A 71 4.44 13.89 -7.94
CA LEU A 71 4.34 15.26 -8.45
C LEU A 71 4.48 16.30 -7.33
N ALA A 72 3.97 16.01 -6.15
CA ALA A 72 4.05 16.89 -4.98
C ALA A 72 5.41 16.82 -4.25
N CYS A 73 6.29 15.90 -4.60
CA CYS A 73 7.55 15.70 -3.90
C CYS A 73 8.63 16.64 -4.42
N MET A 74 8.89 17.74 -3.72
CA MET A 74 9.88 18.75 -4.10
C MET A 74 11.33 18.26 -4.01
N SER A 75 11.62 17.31 -3.12
CA SER A 75 12.96 16.75 -2.94
C SER A 75 13.30 15.59 -3.89
N GLY A 76 12.30 15.09 -4.66
CA GLY A 76 12.47 13.92 -5.50
C GLY A 76 12.62 12.60 -4.72
N ALA A 77 12.30 12.59 -3.44
CA ALA A 77 12.32 11.38 -2.62
C ALA A 77 11.26 10.36 -3.05
N MET A 78 10.13 10.85 -3.56
CA MET A 78 9.10 10.00 -4.19
C MET A 78 9.35 9.98 -5.69
N TYR A 79 9.45 8.77 -6.26
CA TYR A 79 9.66 8.60 -7.69
C TYR A 79 8.91 7.38 -8.21
N LYS A 80 8.59 7.39 -9.50
CA LYS A 80 8.01 6.23 -10.19
C LYS A 80 9.09 5.59 -11.03
N ASP A 81 9.31 4.30 -10.82
CA ASP A 81 10.19 3.50 -11.65
C ASP A 81 9.51 3.25 -13.00
N SER A 82 10.19 3.61 -14.08
CA SER A 82 9.66 3.51 -15.44
C SER A 82 9.54 2.08 -15.96
N GLU A 83 10.35 1.15 -15.43
CA GLU A 83 10.35 -0.26 -15.87
C GLU A 83 9.24 -1.05 -15.16
N SER A 84 9.20 -0.97 -13.84
CA SER A 84 8.22 -1.71 -13.03
C SER A 84 6.87 -0.99 -12.88
N GLY A 85 6.86 0.33 -13.06
CA GLY A 85 5.69 1.19 -12.79
C GLY A 85 5.42 1.41 -11.29
N ILE A 86 6.30 0.92 -10.43
CA ILE A 86 6.14 1.02 -8.97
C ILE A 86 6.55 2.42 -8.50
N VAL A 87 5.70 3.04 -7.70
CA VAL A 87 6.05 4.28 -7.00
C VAL A 87 6.86 3.91 -5.76
N SER A 88 8.09 4.38 -5.71
CA SER A 88 9.07 4.11 -4.66
C SER A 88 9.38 5.34 -3.82
N TYR A 89 9.97 5.11 -2.66
CA TYR A 89 10.35 6.13 -1.70
C TYR A 89 11.81 5.95 -1.29
N ASP A 90 12.56 7.04 -1.35
CA ASP A 90 13.96 7.14 -0.93
C ASP A 90 14.03 7.98 0.35
N GLU A 91 14.34 7.33 1.46
CA GLU A 91 14.37 7.97 2.78
C GLU A 91 15.50 9.01 2.88
N GLU A 92 16.63 8.79 2.21
CA GLU A 92 17.80 9.69 2.29
C GLU A 92 17.54 11.05 1.64
N LYS A 93 16.64 11.11 0.64
CA LYS A 93 16.25 12.33 -0.05
C LYS A 93 15.06 13.04 0.60
N CYS A 94 14.44 12.43 1.59
CA CYS A 94 13.22 12.95 2.19
C CYS A 94 13.48 14.19 3.03
N GLY A 95 12.79 15.27 2.71
CA GLY A 95 12.83 16.53 3.50
C GLY A 95 11.74 16.62 4.57
N SER A 96 11.04 15.55 4.89
CA SER A 96 9.99 15.45 5.93
C SER A 96 8.88 16.52 5.83
N CYS A 97 8.60 16.98 4.61
CA CYS A 97 7.61 18.06 4.38
C CYS A 97 6.15 17.55 4.32
N TYR A 98 5.94 16.26 4.27
CA TYR A 98 4.63 15.58 4.22
C TYR A 98 3.68 16.00 3.08
N MET A 99 4.16 16.70 2.07
CA MET A 99 3.33 17.09 0.92
C MET A 99 2.76 15.88 0.19
N CYS A 100 3.53 14.79 0.06
CA CYS A 100 3.06 13.54 -0.54
C CYS A 100 1.93 12.88 0.27
N VAL A 101 1.92 13.02 1.60
CA VAL A 101 0.84 12.55 2.47
C VAL A 101 -0.44 13.32 2.20
N MET A 102 -0.34 14.65 2.11
CA MET A 102 -1.48 15.52 1.83
C MET A 102 -2.03 15.37 0.41
N SER A 103 -1.17 15.03 -0.55
CA SER A 103 -1.55 14.93 -1.97
C SER A 103 -2.12 13.56 -2.35
N CYS A 104 -2.03 12.56 -1.49
CA CYS A 104 -2.55 11.24 -1.81
C CYS A 104 -4.09 11.22 -1.76
N PRO A 105 -4.80 11.02 -2.89
CA PRO A 105 -6.27 11.04 -2.90
C PRO A 105 -6.90 9.87 -2.13
N TYR A 106 -6.09 8.86 -1.80
CA TYR A 106 -6.53 7.65 -1.07
C TYR A 106 -6.07 7.64 0.39
N GLY A 107 -5.37 8.67 0.87
CA GLY A 107 -4.88 8.74 2.25
C GLY A 107 -3.94 7.61 2.67
N LEU A 108 -3.18 7.04 1.72
CA LEU A 108 -2.39 5.82 1.96
C LEU A 108 -0.96 6.06 2.41
N LEU A 109 -0.48 7.29 2.28
CA LEU A 109 0.81 7.66 2.84
C LEU A 109 0.59 8.22 4.24
N LYS A 110 1.39 7.74 5.18
CA LYS A 110 1.30 8.15 6.58
C LYS A 110 2.66 8.64 7.06
N PRO A 111 2.72 9.64 7.96
CA PRO A 111 3.93 9.91 8.70
C PRO A 111 4.34 8.65 9.48
N ASP A 112 5.62 8.41 9.60
CA ASP A 112 6.12 7.40 10.53
C ASP A 112 6.19 8.01 11.93
N ASP A 113 5.31 7.59 12.82
CA ASP A 113 5.20 8.12 14.18
C ASP A 113 6.46 7.87 15.03
N ARG A 114 7.27 6.88 14.65
CA ARG A 114 8.49 6.52 15.37
C ARG A 114 9.67 7.41 15.01
N SER A 115 9.95 7.53 13.73
CA SER A 115 11.05 8.36 13.23
C SER A 115 10.71 9.84 13.24
N LYS A 116 9.42 10.20 13.09
CA LYS A 116 8.91 11.57 12.89
C LYS A 116 9.59 12.33 11.72
N GLN A 117 10.30 11.62 10.88
CA GLN A 117 11.03 12.14 9.73
C GLN A 117 10.67 11.43 8.44
N ASN A 118 10.32 10.16 8.53
CA ASN A 118 10.01 9.32 7.39
C ASN A 118 8.50 9.21 7.15
N ILE A 119 8.15 8.58 6.03
CA ILE A 119 6.78 8.25 5.67
C ILE A 119 6.62 6.76 5.43
N LEU A 120 5.50 6.22 5.83
CA LEU A 120 5.12 4.86 5.53
C LEU A 120 4.51 4.81 4.13
N LYS A 121 5.18 4.10 3.22
CA LYS A 121 4.77 3.97 1.82
C LYS A 121 4.87 2.50 1.39
N CYS A 122 3.82 1.99 0.78
CA CYS A 122 3.83 0.66 0.17
C CYS A 122 4.89 0.60 -0.96
N ASP A 123 5.74 -0.41 -0.92
CA ASP A 123 6.78 -0.71 -1.91
C ASP A 123 6.47 -1.95 -2.75
N LEU A 124 5.24 -2.46 -2.64
CA LEU A 124 4.77 -3.71 -3.26
C LEU A 124 5.59 -4.94 -2.85
N CYS A 125 6.30 -4.88 -1.70
CA CYS A 125 7.22 -5.91 -1.22
C CYS A 125 8.22 -6.33 -2.32
N LYS A 126 8.88 -5.36 -2.96
CA LYS A 126 9.77 -5.54 -4.13
C LYS A 126 10.87 -6.60 -3.95
N ASP A 127 11.21 -6.91 -2.69
CA ASP A 127 12.23 -7.92 -2.35
C ASP A 127 11.66 -9.34 -2.29
N GLU A 128 10.37 -9.53 -2.54
CA GLU A 128 9.68 -10.82 -2.49
C GLU A 128 8.98 -11.13 -3.81
N GLU A 129 8.76 -12.42 -4.06
CA GLU A 129 8.07 -12.87 -5.26
C GLU A 129 6.60 -12.41 -5.31
N TYR A 130 5.97 -12.33 -4.13
CA TYR A 130 4.58 -11.89 -3.97
C TYR A 130 4.44 -10.90 -2.82
N PRO A 131 3.63 -9.84 -2.98
CA PRO A 131 3.30 -8.96 -1.88
C PRO A 131 2.68 -9.72 -0.71
N ARG A 132 3.13 -9.43 0.51
CA ARG A 132 2.66 -10.15 1.71
C ARG A 132 1.16 -10.05 1.93
N CYS A 133 0.54 -8.92 1.57
CA CYS A 133 -0.91 -8.76 1.65
C CYS A 133 -1.66 -9.71 0.72
N VAL A 134 -1.12 -10.00 -0.46
CA VAL A 134 -1.67 -10.96 -1.43
C VAL A 134 -1.50 -12.38 -0.90
N ALA A 135 -0.28 -12.76 -0.53
CA ALA A 135 0.06 -14.11 -0.07
C ALA A 135 -0.71 -14.53 1.19
N ASN A 136 -1.08 -13.56 2.04
CA ASN A 136 -1.77 -13.84 3.30
C ASN A 136 -3.27 -13.52 3.28
N CYS A 137 -3.87 -13.29 2.12
CA CYS A 137 -5.32 -13.08 2.01
C CYS A 137 -6.05 -14.42 1.96
N PRO A 138 -6.75 -14.85 3.04
CA PRO A 138 -7.36 -16.19 3.08
C PRO A 138 -8.59 -16.33 2.17
N SER A 139 -9.23 -15.21 1.84
CA SER A 139 -10.41 -15.18 0.97
C SER A 139 -10.10 -14.94 -0.51
N GLY A 140 -8.84 -14.68 -0.87
CA GLY A 140 -8.46 -14.29 -2.22
C GLY A 140 -9.01 -12.93 -2.67
N ALA A 141 -9.39 -12.07 -1.72
CA ALA A 141 -9.90 -10.74 -2.03
C ALA A 141 -8.84 -9.79 -2.61
N ILE A 142 -7.56 -10.12 -2.47
CA ILE A 142 -6.44 -9.33 -2.94
C ILE A 142 -5.59 -10.20 -3.86
N GLU A 143 -5.43 -9.78 -5.09
CA GLU A 143 -4.68 -10.50 -6.12
C GLU A 143 -3.62 -9.60 -6.75
N LEU A 144 -2.49 -10.20 -7.16
CA LEU A 144 -1.47 -9.53 -7.96
C LEU A 144 -1.72 -9.82 -9.44
N GLN A 145 -2.04 -8.79 -10.19
CA GLN A 145 -2.13 -8.88 -11.66
C GLN A 145 -0.82 -8.39 -12.29
N LYS A 146 -0.28 -9.22 -13.18
CA LYS A 146 0.82 -8.85 -14.07
C LYS A 146 0.17 -8.44 -15.39
N GLU A 147 0.13 -7.17 -15.71
CA GLU A 147 -0.28 -6.72 -17.04
C GLU A 147 0.84 -7.08 -18.02
N GLU A 148 0.65 -8.15 -18.76
CA GLU A 148 1.34 -8.42 -20.00
C GLU A 148 0.51 -7.73 -21.11
N ASN A 149 0.99 -6.56 -21.58
CA ASN A 149 0.53 -5.81 -22.75
C ASN A 149 -0.98 -5.70 -23.06
N ASP A 150 -1.49 -4.49 -22.91
CA ASP A 150 -2.43 -3.73 -23.79
C ASP A 150 -3.56 -4.43 -24.55
N GLU A 151 -4.30 -5.40 -24.06
CA GLU A 151 -5.52 -5.82 -24.76
C GLU A 151 -6.79 -6.04 -23.93
N LEU A 152 -6.78 -5.84 -22.62
CA LEU A 152 -7.95 -6.16 -21.78
C LEU A 152 -8.62 -4.98 -21.05
N CYS A 153 -8.40 -3.75 -21.49
CA CYS A 153 -9.08 -2.57 -20.91
C CYS A 153 -10.47 -2.27 -21.52
N SER A 154 -11.01 -3.11 -22.39
CA SER A 154 -12.26 -2.81 -23.11
C SER A 154 -13.51 -3.57 -22.65
N ILE A 155 -13.47 -4.33 -21.56
CA ILE A 155 -14.67 -5.02 -21.10
C ILE A 155 -14.88 -4.75 -19.61
N ARG A 156 -15.52 -3.64 -19.27
CA ARG A 156 -16.50 -3.47 -18.18
C ARG A 156 -16.90 -2.00 -18.09
N SER A 157 -17.77 -1.62 -19.03
CA SER A 157 -18.71 -0.51 -18.82
C SER A 157 -19.80 -0.96 -17.87
#